data_a84db6bf2a9fd3db307d6f1266d39cb8
#
_entry.id   a84db6bf2a9fd3db307d6f1266d39cb8
#
_cell.length_a   1.000
_cell.length_b   1.000
_cell.length_c   1.000
_cell.angle_alpha   90.00
_cell.angle_beta   90.00
_cell.angle_gamma   90.00
#
_symmetry.space_group_name_H-M   'P 1'
#
loop_
_entity.id
_entity.type
_entity.pdbx_description
1 polymer ?
#
loop_
_entity_poly.entity_id
_entity_poly.type
_entity_poly.pdbx_seq_one_letter_code
_entity_poly.pdbx_strand_id
1 'polypeptide(L)'
;VDAGTEVVVVGGGAAGLSLAWRLLAPPDGVPAPRVTLVEAPPGPLRPPERTWCFWEAGPGAYDPFLTASWGGLRVRGPDGSGPVRPLGGLRYKMLRSGDFERGLRPRLSALRRVEAVVEEVADGPDGAVVRCRAADGTVSRLRARWVFDSRPPAAAPPARTALLQHFRGWFVRTERPVFTPDVVELMDFRTPRPAHGLSFGYVLPTGPYEALVEYTEFGRTPLTTAAYDRALAAYTRDVLRLGPFRVRDTEQGVIPMSDGRHPRAAGRHVFRVGAAGGAVRPSTGYAFAAIQRQARAVADALHGGRRPLPPPAYSSRALAMDSVLLRGLDTGRIDGPAFFTGLFARVPCERLLRFLDGATGPAEEFSIGLRTPVPAMLRTAAEVPLLPRRPRPGPHQEAPDDRP
;
A
#
# COMPACT_ATOMS: atom_id res chain seq x y z
N VAL A 1 10.45 6.02 34.94
CA VAL A 1 10.16 4.67 34.39
C VAL A 1 8.66 4.52 34.40
N ASP A 2 8.07 4.55 33.21
CA ASP A 2 6.61 4.52 33.04
C ASP A 2 6.13 3.07 33.22
N ALA A 3 5.63 2.76 34.42
CA ALA A 3 5.22 1.41 34.84
C ALA A 3 3.90 0.93 34.17
N GLY A 4 3.47 1.56 33.10
CA GLY A 4 2.10 1.45 32.60
C GLY A 4 1.86 0.95 31.19
N THR A 5 2.87 0.82 30.33
CA THR A 5 2.64 0.46 28.92
C THR A 5 2.84 -1.04 28.69
N GLU A 6 1.83 -1.73 28.15
CA GLU A 6 1.95 -3.15 27.78
C GLU A 6 2.35 -3.30 26.31
N VAL A 7 1.83 -2.42 25.45
CA VAL A 7 2.09 -2.43 24.02
C VAL A 7 2.53 -1.06 23.55
N VAL A 8 3.66 -0.99 22.84
CA VAL A 8 4.06 0.21 22.09
C VAL A 8 3.87 -0.05 20.61
N VAL A 9 3.19 0.86 19.94
CA VAL A 9 3.02 0.90 18.47
C VAL A 9 3.83 2.09 17.94
N VAL A 10 4.75 1.85 17.02
CA VAL A 10 5.59 2.88 16.42
C VAL A 10 5.07 3.21 15.02
N GLY A 11 4.68 4.47 14.83
CA GLY A 11 4.13 5.02 13.59
C GLY A 11 2.59 5.06 13.55
N GLY A 12 2.03 6.26 13.30
CA GLY A 12 0.59 6.56 13.26
C GLY A 12 -0.06 6.41 11.87
N GLY A 13 0.53 5.63 10.96
CA GLY A 13 -0.05 5.35 9.65
C GLY A 13 -1.12 4.24 9.68
N ALA A 14 -1.52 3.75 8.48
CA ALA A 14 -2.55 2.71 8.33
C ALA A 14 -2.32 1.51 9.25
N ALA A 15 -1.10 1.00 9.36
CA ALA A 15 -0.79 -0.19 10.16
C ALA A 15 -0.90 0.09 11.66
N GLY A 16 -0.28 1.19 12.13
CA GLY A 16 -0.28 1.50 13.56
C GLY A 16 -1.64 1.87 14.10
N LEU A 17 -2.39 2.73 13.41
CA LEU A 17 -3.74 3.12 13.84
C LEU A 17 -4.73 1.95 13.77
N SER A 18 -4.66 1.11 12.73
CA SER A 18 -5.50 -0.09 12.64
C SER A 18 -5.20 -1.07 13.77
N LEU A 19 -3.94 -1.27 14.08
CA LEU A 19 -3.53 -2.16 15.17
C LEU A 19 -3.97 -1.59 16.52
N ALA A 20 -3.70 -0.30 16.79
CA ALA A 20 -4.12 0.35 18.03
C ALA A 20 -5.65 0.24 18.23
N TRP A 21 -6.43 0.49 17.18
CA TRP A 21 -7.88 0.33 17.25
C TRP A 21 -8.29 -1.10 17.62
N ARG A 22 -7.73 -2.11 16.95
CA ARG A 22 -8.09 -3.51 17.23
C ARG A 22 -7.66 -3.96 18.62
N LEU A 23 -6.51 -3.51 19.12
CA LEU A 23 -6.04 -3.81 20.47
C LEU A 23 -6.94 -3.18 21.56
N LEU A 24 -7.46 -1.98 21.30
CA LEU A 24 -8.36 -1.26 22.23
C LEU A 24 -9.83 -1.69 22.11
N ALA A 25 -10.15 -2.63 21.23
CA ALA A 25 -11.49 -3.19 21.06
C ALA A 25 -11.49 -4.71 21.32
N PRO A 26 -11.20 -5.17 22.56
CA PRO A 26 -11.19 -6.59 22.88
C PRO A 26 -12.60 -7.16 22.85
N PRO A 27 -12.74 -8.50 22.79
CA PRO A 27 -14.00 -9.18 23.05
C PRO A 27 -14.52 -8.90 24.46
N ASP A 28 -15.83 -9.09 24.67
CA ASP A 28 -16.47 -8.91 25.96
C ASP A 28 -15.78 -9.75 27.05
N GLY A 29 -15.57 -9.14 28.19
CA GLY A 29 -14.92 -9.77 29.35
C GLY A 29 -13.38 -9.83 29.28
N VAL A 30 -12.76 -9.38 28.19
CA VAL A 30 -11.30 -9.30 28.07
C VAL A 30 -10.84 -7.85 28.29
N PRO A 31 -9.92 -7.57 29.24
CA PRO A 31 -9.44 -6.22 29.45
C PRO A 31 -8.61 -5.73 28.25
N ALA A 32 -8.83 -4.47 27.87
CA ALA A 32 -8.01 -3.84 26.83
C ALA A 32 -6.57 -3.63 27.36
N PRO A 33 -5.55 -3.93 26.55
CA PRO A 33 -4.16 -3.64 26.92
C PRO A 33 -3.90 -2.13 26.97
N ARG A 34 -2.93 -1.72 27.75
CA ARG A 34 -2.44 -0.32 27.75
C ARG A 34 -1.55 -0.09 26.52
N VAL A 35 -2.08 0.62 25.55
CA VAL A 35 -1.42 0.88 24.27
C VAL A 35 -0.87 2.30 24.22
N THR A 36 0.42 2.44 23.90
CA THR A 36 1.05 3.72 23.57
C THR A 36 1.41 3.76 22.09
N LEU A 37 0.92 4.75 21.37
CA LEU A 37 1.33 5.05 20.00
C LEU A 37 2.42 6.13 20.03
N VAL A 38 3.55 5.85 19.41
CA VAL A 38 4.63 6.83 19.21
C VAL A 38 4.66 7.24 17.75
N GLU A 39 4.51 8.52 17.50
CA GLU A 39 4.50 9.08 16.15
C GLU A 39 5.48 10.25 16.06
N ALA A 40 6.19 10.36 14.94
CA ALA A 40 7.07 11.50 14.71
C ALA A 40 6.26 12.81 14.64
N PRO A 41 6.82 13.93 15.13
CA PRO A 41 6.20 15.23 14.97
C PRO A 41 6.02 15.58 13.48
N PRO A 42 5.14 16.54 13.14
CA PRO A 42 5.03 17.05 11.77
C PRO A 42 6.40 17.44 11.20
N GLY A 43 6.73 16.95 10.01
CA GLY A 43 8.03 17.18 9.39
C GLY A 43 8.45 16.04 8.47
N PRO A 44 9.73 15.98 8.07
CA PRO A 44 10.21 15.04 7.05
C PRO A 44 10.04 13.55 7.39
N LEU A 45 9.96 13.22 8.70
CA LEU A 45 9.79 11.85 9.16
C LEU A 45 8.32 11.42 9.25
N ARG A 46 7.38 12.37 9.17
CA ARG A 46 5.93 12.08 9.14
C ARG A 46 5.47 12.10 7.69
N PRO A 47 4.99 10.98 7.14
CA PRO A 47 4.50 10.95 5.77
C PRO A 47 3.38 11.99 5.55
N PRO A 48 3.33 12.64 4.38
CA PRO A 48 2.21 13.50 4.02
C PRO A 48 0.91 12.71 3.93
N GLU A 49 -0.21 13.38 3.73
CA GLU A 49 -1.49 12.71 3.52
C GLU A 49 -1.39 11.72 2.36
N ARG A 50 -2.02 10.56 2.52
CA ARG A 50 -1.97 9.45 1.55
C ARG A 50 -3.36 8.95 1.24
N THR A 51 -3.51 8.46 0.03
CA THR A 51 -4.70 7.73 -0.44
C THR A 51 -4.43 6.24 -0.41
N TRP A 52 -5.36 5.49 0.19
CA TRP A 52 -5.35 4.03 0.17
C TRP A 52 -6.58 3.52 -0.56
N CYS A 53 -6.34 2.64 -1.52
CA CYS A 53 -7.39 1.94 -2.22
C CYS A 53 -7.39 0.45 -1.85
N PHE A 54 -8.59 -0.11 -1.77
CA PHE A 54 -8.81 -1.51 -1.47
C PHE A 54 -10.18 -1.94 -1.97
N TRP A 55 -10.51 -3.21 -1.86
CA TRP A 55 -11.83 -3.74 -2.20
C TRP A 55 -12.27 -4.74 -1.16
N GLU A 56 -13.57 -4.80 -0.94
CA GLU A 56 -14.21 -5.77 -0.07
C GLU A 56 -15.68 -5.96 -0.47
N ALA A 57 -16.27 -7.08 -0.02
CA ALA A 57 -17.67 -7.37 -0.23
C ALA A 57 -18.54 -6.70 0.87
N GLY A 58 -19.65 -6.13 0.45
CA GLY A 58 -20.65 -5.56 1.36
C GLY A 58 -20.16 -4.36 2.18
N PRO A 59 -20.90 -4.02 3.25
CA PRO A 59 -20.52 -2.99 4.20
C PRO A 59 -19.27 -3.37 4.98
N GLY A 60 -18.28 -2.43 5.05
CA GLY A 60 -17.03 -2.61 5.75
C GLY A 60 -16.92 -1.71 6.99
N ALA A 61 -15.98 -2.05 7.87
CA ALA A 61 -15.72 -1.30 9.10
C ALA A 61 -15.28 0.15 8.86
N TYR A 62 -14.82 0.45 7.66
CA TYR A 62 -14.29 1.77 7.27
C TYR A 62 -15.27 2.59 6.43
N ASP A 63 -16.43 2.03 6.06
CA ASP A 63 -17.41 2.71 5.20
C ASP A 63 -17.81 4.11 5.69
N PRO A 64 -17.97 4.36 7.00
CA PRO A 64 -18.27 5.70 7.50
C PRO A 64 -17.17 6.74 7.27
N PHE A 65 -15.97 6.33 6.87
CA PHE A 65 -14.79 7.21 6.68
C PHE A 65 -14.32 7.27 5.22
N LEU A 66 -14.97 6.52 4.32
CA LEU A 66 -14.55 6.46 2.92
C LEU A 66 -14.65 7.82 2.25
N THR A 67 -13.64 8.15 1.48
CA THR A 67 -13.67 9.29 0.58
C THR A 67 -14.54 9.02 -0.64
N ALA A 68 -14.46 7.79 -1.19
CA ALA A 68 -15.28 7.35 -2.31
C ALA A 68 -15.36 5.82 -2.40
N SER A 69 -16.34 5.31 -3.19
CA SER A 69 -16.56 3.87 -3.41
C SER A 69 -17.23 3.63 -4.76
N TRP A 70 -16.78 2.61 -5.51
CA TRP A 70 -17.21 2.34 -6.87
C TRP A 70 -17.63 0.89 -7.07
N GLY A 71 -18.66 0.69 -7.94
CA GLY A 71 -19.14 -0.63 -8.34
C GLY A 71 -18.56 -1.14 -9.66
N GLY A 72 -17.83 -0.30 -10.38
CA GLY A 72 -17.22 -0.63 -11.65
C GLY A 72 -15.77 -0.16 -11.77
N LEU A 73 -15.00 -0.88 -12.57
CA LEU A 73 -13.66 -0.42 -12.97
C LEU A 73 -13.41 -0.65 -14.45
N ARG A 74 -12.38 0.02 -14.97
CA ARG A 74 -11.95 -0.13 -16.35
C ARG A 74 -10.42 -0.15 -16.42
N VAL A 75 -9.92 -1.00 -17.33
CA VAL A 75 -8.53 -1.02 -17.77
C VAL A 75 -8.55 -0.71 -19.26
N ARG A 76 -7.86 0.36 -19.69
CA ARG A 76 -7.82 0.80 -21.09
C ARG A 76 -6.50 0.43 -21.74
N GLY A 77 -6.59 -0.13 -22.95
CA GLY A 77 -5.45 -0.33 -23.81
C GLY A 77 -4.88 0.97 -24.37
N PRO A 78 -3.66 0.92 -24.99
CA PRO A 78 -3.08 2.08 -25.68
C PRO A 78 -3.96 2.65 -26.80
N ASP A 79 -4.83 1.83 -27.39
CA ASP A 79 -5.82 2.21 -28.39
C ASP A 79 -7.09 2.85 -27.79
N GLY A 80 -7.18 2.95 -26.46
CA GLY A 80 -8.34 3.45 -25.74
C GLY A 80 -9.45 2.42 -25.54
N SER A 81 -9.31 1.20 -26.07
CA SER A 81 -10.24 0.10 -25.83
C SER A 81 -10.26 -0.35 -24.38
N GLY A 82 -11.38 -0.90 -23.95
CA GLY A 82 -11.55 -1.45 -22.61
C GLY A 82 -12.95 -1.17 -22.07
N PRO A 83 -13.77 -2.21 -21.88
CA PRO A 83 -15.12 -2.03 -21.34
C PRO A 83 -15.07 -1.75 -19.84
N VAL A 84 -16.11 -1.08 -19.33
CA VAL A 84 -16.38 -1.03 -17.91
C VAL A 84 -16.72 -2.44 -17.42
N ARG A 85 -16.08 -2.87 -16.35
CA ARG A 85 -16.31 -4.17 -15.73
C ARG A 85 -17.00 -3.99 -14.38
N PRO A 86 -18.13 -4.60 -14.16
CA PRO A 86 -18.75 -4.63 -12.84
C PRO A 86 -17.90 -5.46 -11.89
N LEU A 87 -17.90 -5.07 -10.62
CA LEU A 87 -17.12 -5.72 -9.56
C LEU A 87 -17.87 -6.88 -8.89
N GLY A 88 -19.07 -7.22 -9.36
CA GLY A 88 -19.92 -8.24 -8.74
C GLY A 88 -20.35 -7.81 -7.34
N GLY A 89 -20.08 -8.66 -6.36
CA GLY A 89 -20.36 -8.36 -4.95
C GLY A 89 -19.35 -7.46 -4.27
N LEU A 90 -18.26 -7.07 -4.95
CA LEU A 90 -17.20 -6.23 -4.40
C LEU A 90 -17.45 -4.74 -4.69
N ARG A 91 -16.89 -3.90 -3.84
CA ARG A 91 -16.74 -2.48 -4.12
C ARG A 91 -15.27 -2.08 -4.04
N TYR A 92 -14.81 -1.28 -4.99
CA TYR A 92 -13.52 -0.63 -4.90
C TYR A 92 -13.68 0.62 -4.05
N LYS A 93 -12.83 0.79 -3.05
CA LYS A 93 -12.99 1.80 -1.99
C LYS A 93 -11.74 2.64 -1.88
N MET A 94 -11.92 3.94 -1.64
CA MET A 94 -10.86 4.91 -1.43
C MET A 94 -10.98 5.51 -0.04
N LEU A 95 -9.86 5.62 0.65
CA LEU A 95 -9.75 6.18 1.99
C LEU A 95 -8.53 7.09 2.07
N ARG A 96 -8.71 8.36 2.40
CA ARG A 96 -7.60 9.26 2.69
C ARG A 96 -7.14 9.10 4.13
N SER A 97 -5.84 9.23 4.38
CA SER A 97 -5.25 9.01 5.71
C SER A 97 -5.80 9.96 6.76
N GLY A 98 -6.11 11.21 6.39
CA GLY A 98 -6.73 12.18 7.28
C GLY A 98 -8.17 11.80 7.66
N ASP A 99 -8.98 11.30 6.71
CA ASP A 99 -10.34 10.80 6.97
C ASP A 99 -10.31 9.57 7.90
N PHE A 100 -9.38 8.68 7.65
CA PHE A 100 -9.16 7.49 8.47
C PHE A 100 -8.81 7.85 9.92
N GLU A 101 -7.85 8.75 10.13
CA GLU A 101 -7.47 9.19 11.47
C GLU A 101 -8.63 9.89 12.18
N ARG A 102 -9.33 10.81 11.51
CA ARG A 102 -10.52 11.48 12.06
C ARG A 102 -11.62 10.49 12.44
N GLY A 103 -11.90 9.51 11.56
CA GLY A 103 -12.92 8.49 11.80
C GLY A 103 -12.59 7.52 12.92
N LEU A 104 -11.31 7.23 13.14
CA LEU A 104 -10.88 6.38 14.24
C LEU A 104 -10.73 7.11 15.58
N ARG A 105 -10.60 8.44 15.59
CA ARG A 105 -10.37 9.22 16.83
C ARG A 105 -11.31 8.87 17.98
N PRO A 106 -12.64 8.74 17.81
CA PRO A 106 -13.53 8.36 18.90
C PRO A 106 -13.26 6.95 19.46
N ARG A 107 -12.76 6.05 18.61
CA ARG A 107 -12.45 4.65 18.99
C ARG A 107 -11.08 4.49 19.64
N LEU A 108 -10.29 5.54 19.65
CA LEU A 108 -8.92 5.61 20.17
C LEU A 108 -8.82 6.50 21.41
N SER A 109 -9.92 6.74 22.12
CA SER A 109 -9.94 7.60 23.31
C SER A 109 -9.04 7.10 24.46
N ALA A 110 -8.85 5.79 24.58
CA ALA A 110 -7.95 5.18 25.56
C ALA A 110 -6.49 5.06 25.07
N LEU A 111 -6.18 5.50 23.82
CA LEU A 111 -4.84 5.44 23.27
C LEU A 111 -3.96 6.55 23.86
N ARG A 112 -2.87 6.16 24.53
CA ARG A 112 -1.81 7.13 24.86
C ARG A 112 -1.03 7.48 23.61
N ARG A 113 -0.97 8.75 23.24
CA ARG A 113 -0.16 9.25 22.12
C ARG A 113 1.10 9.94 22.63
N VAL A 114 2.24 9.64 22.01
CA VAL A 114 3.52 10.28 22.28
C VAL A 114 4.05 10.82 20.95
N GLU A 115 4.22 12.13 20.87
CA GLU A 115 4.83 12.78 19.72
C GLU A 115 6.35 12.84 19.95
N ALA A 116 7.08 11.94 19.27
CA ALA A 116 8.53 11.85 19.38
C ALA A 116 9.11 11.03 18.21
N VAL A 117 10.37 11.31 17.90
CA VAL A 117 11.15 10.50 16.97
C VAL A 117 11.66 9.26 17.70
N VAL A 118 11.35 8.08 17.22
CA VAL A 118 11.91 6.82 17.73
C VAL A 118 13.30 6.64 17.14
N GLU A 119 14.31 6.70 18.01
CA GLU A 119 15.72 6.54 17.64
C GLU A 119 16.12 5.07 17.60
N GLU A 120 15.66 4.30 18.60
CA GLU A 120 16.06 2.91 18.79
C GLU A 120 14.89 2.07 19.33
N VAL A 121 14.84 0.80 18.91
CA VAL A 121 14.00 -0.24 19.51
C VAL A 121 14.91 -1.42 19.87
N ALA A 122 15.09 -1.65 21.15
CA ALA A 122 15.92 -2.72 21.68
C ALA A 122 15.05 -3.84 22.27
N ASP A 123 15.28 -5.09 21.83
CA ASP A 123 14.64 -6.29 22.37
C ASP A 123 15.41 -6.78 23.63
N GLY A 124 14.69 -7.31 24.60
CA GLY A 124 15.27 -7.81 25.86
C GLY A 124 14.60 -9.11 26.32
N PRO A 125 15.07 -9.69 27.43
CA PRO A 125 14.54 -10.97 27.92
C PRO A 125 13.05 -10.89 28.32
N ASP A 126 12.63 -9.79 28.96
CA ASP A 126 11.31 -9.63 29.58
C ASP A 126 10.42 -8.59 28.86
N GLY A 127 10.81 -8.14 27.67
CA GLY A 127 10.13 -7.11 26.89
C GLY A 127 11.08 -6.32 26.02
N ALA A 128 10.62 -5.17 25.55
CA ALA A 128 11.41 -4.29 24.69
C ALA A 128 11.43 -2.85 25.24
N VAL A 129 12.44 -2.09 24.81
CA VAL A 129 12.62 -0.67 25.16
C VAL A 129 12.63 0.14 23.88
N VAL A 130 11.78 1.16 23.82
CA VAL A 130 11.74 2.15 22.74
C VAL A 130 12.33 3.45 23.24
N ARG A 131 13.43 3.88 22.63
CA ARG A 131 14.06 5.16 22.91
C ARG A 131 13.53 6.21 21.97
N CYS A 132 12.99 7.27 22.54
CA CYS A 132 12.33 8.34 21.81
C CYS A 132 12.97 9.69 22.14
N ARG A 133 12.98 10.60 21.13
CA ARG A 133 13.38 11.99 21.31
C ARG A 133 12.21 12.91 20.92
N ALA A 134 11.78 13.72 21.87
CA ALA A 134 10.77 14.76 21.65
C ALA A 134 11.38 15.97 20.90
N ALA A 135 10.52 16.87 20.42
CA ALA A 135 10.94 18.05 19.65
C ALA A 135 11.81 19.03 20.46
N ASP A 136 11.64 19.06 21.78
CA ASP A 136 12.46 19.87 22.73
C ASP A 136 13.83 19.21 23.06
N GLY A 137 14.15 18.08 22.43
CA GLY A 137 15.37 17.32 22.67
C GLY A 137 15.30 16.32 23.83
N THR A 138 14.22 16.32 24.62
CA THR A 138 14.04 15.40 25.75
C THR A 138 14.05 13.95 25.26
N VAL A 139 14.94 13.15 25.86
CA VAL A 139 15.03 11.71 25.58
C VAL A 139 14.24 10.92 26.62
N SER A 140 13.32 10.11 26.15
CA SER A 140 12.52 9.20 26.98
C SER A 140 12.71 7.73 26.58
N ARG A 141 12.41 6.82 27.50
CA ARG A 141 12.47 5.36 27.27
C ARG A 141 11.14 4.77 27.70
N LEU A 142 10.44 4.16 26.73
CA LEU A 142 9.20 3.42 26.96
C LEU A 142 9.54 1.93 27.04
N ARG A 143 9.17 1.29 28.16
CA ARG A 143 9.27 -0.16 28.32
C ARG A 143 7.92 -0.78 28.00
N ALA A 144 7.91 -1.84 27.22
CA ALA A 144 6.69 -2.56 26.87
C ALA A 144 6.95 -4.06 26.75
N ARG A 145 5.93 -4.86 27.02
CA ARG A 145 5.98 -6.30 26.75
C ARG A 145 6.07 -6.58 25.25
N TRP A 146 5.38 -5.78 24.43
CA TRP A 146 5.34 -5.95 22.98
C TRP A 146 5.54 -4.61 22.28
N VAL A 147 6.35 -4.62 21.22
CA VAL A 147 6.56 -3.46 20.35
C VAL A 147 6.24 -3.84 18.91
N PHE A 148 5.39 -3.03 18.26
CA PHE A 148 5.05 -3.16 16.85
C PHE A 148 5.60 -1.96 16.09
N ASP A 149 6.59 -2.20 15.24
CA ASP A 149 7.29 -1.15 14.50
C ASP A 149 6.83 -1.14 13.03
N SER A 150 6.20 -0.04 12.61
CA SER A 150 5.75 0.17 11.23
C SER A 150 6.69 1.03 10.40
N ARG A 151 7.79 1.51 10.98
CA ARG A 151 8.75 2.35 10.28
C ARG A 151 9.44 1.59 9.14
N PRO A 152 9.75 2.25 8.02
CA PRO A 152 10.58 1.63 6.99
C PRO A 152 11.91 1.14 7.58
N PRO A 153 12.40 -0.04 7.18
CA PRO A 153 13.72 -0.49 7.59
C PRO A 153 14.80 0.41 6.97
N ALA A 154 15.94 0.57 7.67
CA ALA A 154 17.07 1.36 7.20
C ALA A 154 17.61 0.88 5.83
N ALA A 155 17.50 -0.41 5.54
CA ALA A 155 17.84 -0.98 4.26
C ALA A 155 16.69 -1.87 3.76
N ALA A 156 16.43 -1.81 2.46
CA ALA A 156 15.46 -2.69 1.83
C ALA A 156 15.97 -4.16 1.88
N PRO A 157 15.07 -5.15 2.08
CA PRO A 157 15.47 -6.55 2.06
C PRO A 157 16.11 -6.94 0.72
N PRO A 158 17.15 -7.80 0.73
CA PRO A 158 17.77 -8.30 -0.50
C PRO A 158 16.74 -8.96 -1.40
N ALA A 159 16.74 -8.58 -2.68
CA ALA A 159 15.77 -9.02 -3.67
C ALA A 159 16.44 -9.52 -4.96
N ARG A 160 15.74 -10.40 -5.71
CA ARG A 160 16.11 -10.78 -7.06
C ARG A 160 15.67 -9.76 -8.09
N THR A 161 14.45 -9.25 -7.89
CA THR A 161 13.88 -8.20 -8.71
C THR A 161 13.23 -7.16 -7.80
N ALA A 162 13.47 -5.90 -8.10
CA ALA A 162 12.74 -4.82 -7.49
C ALA A 162 12.54 -3.68 -8.49
N LEU A 163 11.31 -3.26 -8.58
CA LEU A 163 10.83 -2.07 -9.25
C LEU A 163 10.26 -1.13 -8.20
N LEU A 164 9.91 0.04 -8.63
CA LEU A 164 9.16 1.02 -7.86
C LEU A 164 7.84 1.27 -8.60
N GLN A 165 6.75 1.26 -7.88
CA GLN A 165 5.55 1.96 -8.32
C GLN A 165 5.68 3.38 -7.82
N HIS A 166 5.90 4.31 -8.72
CA HIS A 166 6.04 5.71 -8.37
C HIS A 166 5.04 6.55 -9.14
N PHE A 167 4.48 7.53 -8.48
CA PHE A 167 3.36 8.27 -9.01
C PHE A 167 3.28 9.69 -8.47
N ARG A 168 2.58 10.52 -9.22
CA ARG A 168 2.05 11.80 -8.77
C ARG A 168 0.60 11.94 -9.20
N GLY A 169 -0.24 12.50 -8.32
CA GLY A 169 -1.66 12.70 -8.54
C GLY A 169 -2.08 14.13 -8.26
N TRP A 170 -3.07 14.59 -9.02
CA TRP A 170 -3.77 15.85 -8.83
C TRP A 170 -5.22 15.59 -8.44
N PHE A 171 -5.67 16.16 -7.34
CA PHE A 171 -7.10 16.27 -7.02
C PHE A 171 -7.66 17.42 -7.83
N VAL A 172 -8.42 17.12 -8.88
CA VAL A 172 -8.92 18.10 -9.83
C VAL A 172 -10.41 18.39 -9.63
N ARG A 173 -10.80 19.64 -9.93
CA ARG A 173 -12.20 20.04 -10.07
C ARG A 173 -12.40 20.73 -11.40
N THR A 174 -13.27 20.16 -12.24
CA THR A 174 -13.64 20.64 -13.57
C THR A 174 -14.85 21.56 -13.52
N GLU A 175 -15.00 22.39 -14.54
CA GLU A 175 -16.17 23.29 -14.70
C GLU A 175 -17.39 22.54 -15.26
N ARG A 176 -17.19 21.40 -15.94
CA ARG A 176 -18.24 20.57 -16.53
C ARG A 176 -18.18 19.17 -15.97
N PRO A 177 -19.29 18.41 -15.94
CA PRO A 177 -19.28 17.01 -15.51
C PRO A 177 -18.58 16.15 -16.59
N VAL A 178 -17.39 15.66 -16.27
CA VAL A 178 -16.56 14.87 -17.20
C VAL A 178 -16.25 13.46 -16.67
N PHE A 179 -16.42 13.25 -15.37
CA PHE A 179 -16.13 11.97 -14.75
C PHE A 179 -17.39 11.10 -14.62
N THR A 180 -17.22 9.78 -14.74
CA THR A 180 -18.27 8.80 -14.47
C THR A 180 -18.18 8.39 -12.99
N PRO A 181 -19.10 8.81 -12.10
CA PRO A 181 -18.90 8.73 -10.64
C PRO A 181 -18.74 7.32 -10.08
N ASP A 182 -19.31 6.28 -10.71
CA ASP A 182 -19.25 4.90 -10.21
C ASP A 182 -18.23 4.01 -10.95
N VAL A 183 -17.28 4.63 -11.68
CA VAL A 183 -16.30 3.88 -12.47
C VAL A 183 -14.89 4.38 -12.21
N VAL A 184 -14.01 3.50 -11.78
CA VAL A 184 -12.57 3.74 -11.66
C VAL A 184 -11.87 3.44 -12.99
N GLU A 185 -11.03 4.36 -13.49
CA GLU A 185 -10.01 4.01 -14.48
C GLU A 185 -8.80 3.43 -13.70
N LEU A 186 -8.76 2.11 -13.57
CA LEU A 186 -7.74 1.43 -12.77
C LEU A 186 -6.35 1.51 -13.40
N MET A 187 -6.30 1.35 -14.74
CA MET A 187 -5.08 1.51 -15.53
C MET A 187 -5.50 1.99 -16.93
N ASP A 188 -5.07 3.18 -17.29
CA ASP A 188 -5.26 3.75 -18.62
C ASP A 188 -3.90 3.84 -19.33
N PHE A 189 -3.65 2.91 -20.24
CA PHE A 189 -2.39 2.80 -20.96
C PHE A 189 -2.23 3.74 -22.16
N ARG A 190 -3.08 4.76 -22.29
CA ARG A 190 -2.92 5.84 -23.28
C ARG A 190 -1.87 6.88 -22.88
N THR A 191 -1.13 6.62 -21.82
CA THR A 191 0.05 7.40 -21.41
C THR A 191 1.26 7.08 -22.28
N PRO A 192 2.25 8.00 -22.42
CA PRO A 192 3.48 7.73 -23.12
C PRO A 192 4.20 6.51 -22.53
N ARG A 193 4.70 5.62 -23.41
CA ARG A 193 5.42 4.42 -22.97
C ARG A 193 6.83 4.80 -22.50
N PRO A 194 7.22 4.49 -21.24
CA PRO A 194 8.58 4.71 -20.79
C PRO A 194 9.56 3.74 -21.47
N ALA A 195 10.85 4.08 -21.50
CA ALA A 195 11.89 3.22 -22.08
C ALA A 195 12.01 1.87 -21.38
N HIS A 196 11.73 1.82 -20.08
CA HIS A 196 11.73 0.61 -19.27
C HIS A 196 10.49 0.58 -18.36
N GLY A 197 9.92 -0.61 -18.17
CA GLY A 197 8.72 -0.78 -17.35
C GLY A 197 7.43 -0.39 -18.08
N LEU A 198 6.51 0.22 -17.39
CA LEU A 198 5.23 0.67 -17.92
C LEU A 198 4.74 1.93 -17.22
N SER A 199 3.86 2.68 -17.88
CA SER A 199 3.13 3.80 -17.29
C SER A 199 1.63 3.66 -17.54
N PHE A 200 0.83 4.28 -16.70
CA PHE A 200 -0.61 4.36 -16.87
C PHE A 200 -1.20 5.56 -16.13
N GLY A 201 -2.33 6.04 -16.62
CA GLY A 201 -3.20 6.96 -15.91
C GLY A 201 -4.09 6.18 -14.93
N TYR A 202 -4.33 6.75 -13.76
CA TYR A 202 -5.25 6.23 -12.76
C TYR A 202 -6.22 7.33 -12.37
N VAL A 203 -7.54 7.07 -12.50
CA VAL A 203 -8.55 8.10 -12.26
C VAL A 203 -9.60 7.58 -11.28
N LEU A 204 -9.75 8.28 -10.17
CA LEU A 204 -10.67 7.98 -9.08
C LEU A 204 -11.69 9.12 -8.93
N PRO A 205 -12.86 9.03 -9.59
CA PRO A 205 -13.88 10.06 -9.46
C PRO A 205 -14.48 10.13 -8.06
N THR A 206 -14.48 11.29 -7.43
CA THR A 206 -15.22 11.56 -6.19
C THR A 206 -16.58 12.18 -6.45
N GLY A 207 -16.86 12.46 -7.72
CA GLY A 207 -18.11 13.02 -8.21
C GLY A 207 -18.02 13.28 -9.72
N PRO A 208 -19.08 13.81 -10.35
CA PRO A 208 -19.05 14.09 -11.79
C PRO A 208 -18.08 15.22 -12.18
N TYR A 209 -17.71 16.06 -11.22
CA TYR A 209 -16.83 17.24 -11.42
C TYR A 209 -15.46 17.07 -10.76
N GLU A 210 -15.26 16.05 -9.95
CA GLU A 210 -14.06 15.91 -9.12
C GLU A 210 -13.48 14.51 -9.23
N ALA A 211 -12.15 14.42 -9.28
CA ALA A 211 -11.42 13.16 -9.27
C ALA A 211 -9.99 13.36 -8.74
N LEU A 212 -9.41 12.29 -8.24
CA LEU A 212 -7.96 12.13 -8.22
C LEU A 212 -7.54 11.59 -9.58
N VAL A 213 -6.63 12.30 -10.25
CA VAL A 213 -6.00 11.90 -11.51
C VAL A 213 -4.52 11.69 -11.27
N GLU A 214 -4.04 10.48 -11.44
CA GLU A 214 -2.63 10.13 -11.22
C GLU A 214 -1.95 9.69 -12.52
N TYR A 215 -0.68 10.02 -12.63
CA TYR A 215 0.27 9.39 -13.55
C TYR A 215 1.19 8.48 -12.75
N THR A 216 1.19 7.21 -13.09
CA THR A 216 1.93 6.15 -12.39
C THR A 216 2.87 5.44 -13.33
N GLU A 217 4.08 5.12 -12.85
CA GLU A 217 5.01 4.24 -13.54
C GLU A 217 5.43 3.06 -12.66
N PHE A 218 5.66 1.92 -13.30
CA PHE A 218 6.44 0.82 -12.76
C PHE A 218 7.83 0.90 -13.38
N GLY A 219 8.78 1.38 -12.63
CA GLY A 219 10.13 1.69 -13.11
C GLY A 219 11.18 1.45 -12.04
N ARG A 220 12.44 1.79 -12.36
CA ARG A 220 13.55 1.65 -11.42
C ARG A 220 13.86 2.92 -10.65
N THR A 221 13.52 4.08 -11.22
CA THR A 221 13.85 5.40 -10.69
C THR A 221 12.64 6.31 -10.78
N PRO A 222 12.27 7.00 -9.71
CA PRO A 222 11.20 7.99 -9.74
C PRO A 222 11.53 9.14 -10.71
N LEU A 223 10.48 9.76 -11.24
CA LEU A 223 10.61 10.99 -12.01
C LEU A 223 10.78 12.20 -11.08
N THR A 224 11.30 13.30 -11.64
CA THR A 224 11.23 14.60 -10.95
C THR A 224 9.79 15.10 -10.89
N THR A 225 9.45 15.92 -9.91
CA THR A 225 8.12 16.54 -9.77
C THR A 225 7.69 17.23 -11.07
N ALA A 226 8.57 18.00 -11.69
CA ALA A 226 8.31 18.66 -12.97
C ALA A 226 8.03 17.68 -14.12
N ALA A 227 8.66 16.51 -14.15
CA ALA A 227 8.38 15.49 -15.16
C ALA A 227 7.02 14.85 -14.98
N TYR A 228 6.62 14.55 -13.74
CA TYR A 228 5.25 14.09 -13.44
C TYR A 228 4.21 15.13 -13.82
N ASP A 229 4.42 16.40 -13.46
CA ASP A 229 3.46 17.47 -13.76
C ASP A 229 3.30 17.67 -15.28
N ARG A 230 4.36 17.54 -16.06
CA ARG A 230 4.27 17.52 -17.54
C ARG A 230 3.45 16.33 -18.05
N ALA A 231 3.67 15.13 -17.49
CA ALA A 231 2.94 13.93 -17.88
C ALA A 231 1.44 14.06 -17.54
N LEU A 232 1.12 14.55 -16.34
CA LEU A 232 -0.26 14.82 -15.91
C LEU A 232 -0.93 15.88 -16.77
N ALA A 233 -0.24 16.99 -17.09
CA ALA A 233 -0.76 18.03 -17.96
C ALA A 233 -1.08 17.50 -19.37
N ALA A 234 -0.21 16.68 -19.94
CA ALA A 234 -0.46 16.03 -21.23
C ALA A 234 -1.65 15.04 -21.13
N TYR A 235 -1.66 14.17 -20.09
CA TYR A 235 -2.71 13.19 -19.90
C TYR A 235 -4.10 13.83 -19.72
N THR A 236 -4.20 14.87 -18.89
CA THR A 236 -5.46 15.60 -18.63
C THR A 236 -5.95 16.37 -19.85
N ARG A 237 -5.04 16.98 -20.64
CA ARG A 237 -5.37 17.76 -21.83
C ARG A 237 -5.69 16.87 -23.04
N ASP A 238 -4.79 15.94 -23.38
CA ASP A 238 -4.83 15.24 -24.67
C ASP A 238 -5.62 13.94 -24.62
N VAL A 239 -5.60 13.24 -23.48
CA VAL A 239 -6.24 11.94 -23.29
C VAL A 239 -7.60 12.07 -22.64
N LEU A 240 -7.68 12.72 -21.47
CA LEU A 240 -8.94 12.88 -20.73
C LEU A 240 -9.78 14.03 -21.25
N ARG A 241 -9.15 15.05 -21.87
CA ARG A 241 -9.80 16.25 -22.44
C ARG A 241 -10.71 16.94 -21.42
N LEU A 242 -10.18 17.17 -20.23
CA LEU A 242 -10.97 17.69 -19.10
C LEU A 242 -11.52 19.10 -19.31
N GLY A 243 -10.97 19.87 -20.27
CA GLY A 243 -11.27 21.30 -20.39
C GLY A 243 -10.67 22.11 -19.24
N PRO A 244 -11.23 23.26 -18.89
CA PRO A 244 -10.76 24.04 -17.75
C PRO A 244 -10.99 23.31 -16.42
N PHE A 245 -9.97 23.25 -15.59
CA PHE A 245 -10.03 22.67 -14.24
C PHE A 245 -9.10 23.37 -13.28
N ARG A 246 -9.28 23.11 -11.99
CA ARG A 246 -8.39 23.56 -10.92
C ARG A 246 -7.83 22.37 -10.16
N VAL A 247 -6.54 22.41 -9.85
CA VAL A 247 -5.91 21.47 -8.91
C VAL A 247 -6.16 21.96 -7.50
N ARG A 248 -6.81 21.14 -6.68
CA ARG A 248 -7.17 21.43 -5.29
C ARG A 248 -6.11 20.97 -4.31
N ASP A 249 -5.49 19.83 -4.62
CA ASP A 249 -4.50 19.17 -3.78
C ASP A 249 -3.65 18.26 -4.65
N THR A 250 -2.49 17.83 -4.15
CA THR A 250 -1.59 16.93 -4.85
C THR A 250 -1.09 15.84 -3.93
N GLU A 251 -0.86 14.64 -4.47
CA GLU A 251 -0.11 13.62 -3.76
C GLU A 251 1.00 13.04 -4.64
N GLN A 252 2.07 12.56 -4.01
CA GLN A 252 3.17 11.90 -4.67
C GLN A 252 3.67 10.77 -3.79
N GLY A 253 4.02 9.65 -4.40
CA GLY A 253 4.48 8.51 -3.65
C GLY A 253 5.39 7.57 -4.43
N VAL A 254 6.13 6.79 -3.64
CA VAL A 254 6.97 5.70 -4.15
C VAL A 254 6.67 4.46 -3.31
N ILE A 255 6.24 3.39 -3.97
CA ILE A 255 5.93 2.11 -3.34
C ILE A 255 6.93 1.07 -3.86
N PRO A 256 7.77 0.47 -3.00
CA PRO A 256 8.66 -0.59 -3.40
C PRO A 256 7.88 -1.83 -3.89
N MET A 257 8.17 -2.28 -5.10
CA MET A 257 7.67 -3.52 -5.70
C MET A 257 8.82 -4.53 -5.75
N SER A 258 8.89 -5.42 -4.78
CA SER A 258 10.08 -6.25 -4.58
C SER A 258 9.72 -7.67 -4.10
N ASP A 259 10.45 -8.67 -4.61
CA ASP A 259 10.42 -10.04 -4.11
C ASP A 259 11.29 -10.23 -2.85
N GLY A 260 11.73 -9.16 -2.22
CA GLY A 260 12.45 -9.16 -0.96
C GLY A 260 11.64 -9.79 0.17
N ARG A 261 12.32 -10.50 1.07
CA ARG A 261 11.67 -11.14 2.21
C ARG A 261 11.69 -10.19 3.41
N HIS A 262 10.53 -9.80 3.88
CA HIS A 262 10.37 -8.92 5.04
C HIS A 262 10.25 -9.77 6.32
N PRO A 263 11.22 -9.68 7.27
CA PRO A 263 11.11 -10.35 8.54
C PRO A 263 10.00 -9.70 9.38
N ARG A 264 9.04 -10.50 9.86
CA ARG A 264 7.93 -10.04 10.71
C ARG A 264 8.31 -9.93 12.18
N ALA A 265 9.33 -10.67 12.61
CA ALA A 265 9.94 -10.56 13.92
C ALA A 265 11.31 -9.88 13.81
N ALA A 266 11.52 -8.85 14.60
CA ALA A 266 12.83 -8.22 14.80
C ALA A 266 13.49 -8.67 16.12
N GLY A 267 12.74 -9.42 16.96
CA GLY A 267 13.16 -9.98 18.24
C GLY A 267 12.10 -10.90 18.82
N ARG A 268 12.22 -11.18 20.11
CA ARG A 268 11.22 -11.97 20.86
C ARG A 268 9.97 -11.15 21.13
N HIS A 269 10.13 -9.83 21.39
CA HIS A 269 9.08 -8.89 21.79
C HIS A 269 8.87 -7.76 20.78
N VAL A 270 9.69 -7.71 19.72
CA VAL A 270 9.63 -6.68 18.67
C VAL A 270 9.17 -7.28 17.36
N PHE A 271 8.10 -6.73 16.80
CA PHE A 271 7.50 -7.18 15.54
C PHE A 271 7.41 -6.04 14.54
N ARG A 272 7.53 -6.36 13.26
CA ARG A 272 7.33 -5.43 12.15
C ARG A 272 5.93 -5.58 11.60
N VAL A 273 5.24 -4.46 11.36
CA VAL A 273 3.87 -4.39 10.82
C VAL A 273 3.80 -3.48 9.60
N GLY A 274 2.71 -3.59 8.85
CA GLY A 274 2.52 -2.80 7.64
C GLY A 274 3.57 -3.12 6.57
N ALA A 275 4.02 -2.10 5.85
CA ALA A 275 5.01 -2.27 4.77
C ALA A 275 6.32 -2.90 5.28
N ALA A 276 6.79 -2.51 6.46
CA ALA A 276 7.97 -3.08 7.10
C ALA A 276 7.82 -4.57 7.40
N GLY A 277 6.60 -5.03 7.70
CA GLY A 277 6.23 -6.44 7.94
C GLY A 277 5.77 -7.20 6.70
N GLY A 278 5.95 -6.64 5.49
CA GLY A 278 5.64 -7.30 4.22
C GLY A 278 4.15 -7.28 3.83
N ALA A 279 3.37 -6.28 4.30
CA ALA A 279 1.98 -6.14 3.94
C ALA A 279 1.75 -5.58 2.52
N VAL A 280 2.77 -4.99 1.89
CA VAL A 280 2.68 -4.52 0.50
C VAL A 280 2.78 -5.71 -0.44
N ARG A 281 1.82 -5.84 -1.37
CA ARG A 281 1.89 -6.87 -2.39
C ARG A 281 2.95 -6.53 -3.43
N PRO A 282 3.94 -7.41 -3.68
CA PRO A 282 5.08 -7.08 -4.53
C PRO A 282 4.72 -6.64 -5.94
N SER A 283 3.69 -7.22 -6.56
CA SER A 283 3.33 -6.98 -7.96
C SER A 283 2.33 -5.84 -8.18
N THR A 284 1.72 -5.28 -7.11
CA THR A 284 0.62 -4.33 -7.24
C THR A 284 0.68 -3.13 -6.31
N GLY A 285 1.54 -3.17 -5.28
CA GLY A 285 1.64 -2.10 -4.29
C GLY A 285 0.48 -2.01 -3.28
N TYR A 286 -0.59 -2.78 -3.44
CA TYR A 286 -1.69 -2.78 -2.48
C TYR A 286 -1.26 -3.32 -1.12
N ALA A 287 -1.69 -2.66 -0.05
CA ALA A 287 -1.31 -3.01 1.31
C ALA A 287 -2.47 -2.96 2.32
N PHE A 288 -3.48 -2.10 2.10
CA PHE A 288 -4.45 -1.76 3.13
C PHE A 288 -5.22 -2.99 3.65
N ALA A 289 -5.77 -3.83 2.77
CA ALA A 289 -6.50 -5.04 3.17
C ALA A 289 -5.60 -6.04 3.94
N ALA A 290 -4.35 -6.22 3.49
CA ALA A 290 -3.38 -7.06 4.18
C ALA A 290 -3.02 -6.53 5.58
N ILE A 291 -2.85 -5.21 5.71
CA ILE A 291 -2.66 -4.52 7.00
C ILE A 291 -3.84 -4.81 7.95
N GLN A 292 -5.07 -4.74 7.44
CA GLN A 292 -6.26 -5.00 8.25
C GLN A 292 -6.33 -6.45 8.75
N ARG A 293 -5.97 -7.41 7.89
CA ARG A 293 -5.89 -8.83 8.29
C ARG A 293 -4.82 -9.05 9.35
N GLN A 294 -3.63 -8.47 9.16
CA GLN A 294 -2.54 -8.57 10.14
C GLN A 294 -2.92 -7.92 11.48
N ALA A 295 -3.49 -6.71 11.47
CA ALA A 295 -3.88 -6.00 12.68
C ALA A 295 -4.92 -6.79 13.49
N ARG A 296 -5.92 -7.40 12.82
CA ARG A 296 -6.91 -8.26 13.46
C ARG A 296 -6.26 -9.49 14.09
N ALA A 297 -5.45 -10.23 13.31
CA ALA A 297 -4.82 -11.46 13.80
C ALA A 297 -3.85 -11.21 14.98
N VAL A 298 -3.14 -10.08 14.99
CA VAL A 298 -2.28 -9.67 16.11
C VAL A 298 -3.11 -9.37 17.35
N ALA A 299 -4.20 -8.60 17.20
CA ALA A 299 -5.07 -8.27 18.32
C ALA A 299 -5.74 -9.54 18.89
N ASP A 300 -6.28 -10.42 18.04
CA ASP A 300 -6.88 -11.69 18.45
C ASP A 300 -5.87 -12.60 19.19
N ALA A 301 -4.61 -12.62 18.75
CA ALA A 301 -3.57 -13.37 19.43
C ALA A 301 -3.26 -12.79 20.81
N LEU A 302 -3.15 -11.46 20.93
CA LEU A 302 -2.84 -10.78 22.19
C LEU A 302 -3.99 -10.93 23.18
N HIS A 303 -5.24 -10.68 22.77
CA HIS A 303 -6.42 -10.85 23.59
C HIS A 303 -6.61 -12.29 24.08
N GLY A 304 -6.20 -13.27 23.27
CA GLY A 304 -6.17 -14.69 23.64
C GLY A 304 -4.94 -15.14 24.43
N GLY A 305 -4.10 -14.20 24.93
CA GLY A 305 -2.90 -14.52 25.70
C GLY A 305 -1.76 -15.20 24.92
N ARG A 306 -1.86 -15.23 23.60
CA ARG A 306 -0.87 -15.83 22.71
C ARG A 306 0.19 -14.81 22.25
N ARG A 307 1.35 -15.30 21.78
CA ARG A 307 2.36 -14.43 21.19
C ARG A 307 1.81 -13.72 19.96
N PRO A 308 1.78 -12.38 19.91
CA PRO A 308 1.11 -11.61 18.88
C PRO A 308 1.99 -11.39 17.64
N LEU A 309 2.58 -12.47 17.10
CA LEU A 309 3.38 -12.41 15.87
C LEU A 309 2.47 -12.15 14.66
N PRO A 310 2.69 -11.07 13.89
CA PRO A 310 1.90 -10.83 12.68
C PRO A 310 1.98 -12.02 11.70
N PRO A 311 0.87 -12.50 11.14
CA PRO A 311 0.88 -13.57 10.15
C PRO A 311 1.53 -13.09 8.83
N PRO A 312 1.99 -14.01 7.94
CA PRO A 312 2.34 -13.64 6.59
C PRO A 312 1.15 -12.95 5.90
N ALA A 313 1.41 -11.83 5.23
CA ALA A 313 0.36 -11.11 4.50
C ALA A 313 -0.15 -11.91 3.28
N TYR A 314 0.76 -12.66 2.65
CA TYR A 314 0.51 -13.46 1.45
C TYR A 314 1.17 -14.84 1.57
N SER A 315 0.61 -15.83 0.88
CA SER A 315 1.19 -17.17 0.80
C SER A 315 2.50 -17.16 -0.01
N SER A 316 3.38 -18.12 0.24
CA SER A 316 4.62 -18.27 -0.52
C SER A 316 4.36 -18.50 -2.02
N ARG A 317 3.23 -19.13 -2.38
CA ARG A 317 2.79 -19.30 -3.77
C ARG A 317 2.43 -17.96 -4.41
N ALA A 318 1.67 -17.11 -3.74
CA ALA A 318 1.35 -15.76 -4.23
C ALA A 318 2.62 -14.92 -4.44
N LEU A 319 3.54 -14.95 -3.48
CA LEU A 319 4.81 -14.23 -3.59
C LEU A 319 5.70 -14.77 -4.72
N ALA A 320 5.66 -16.07 -5.01
CA ALA A 320 6.37 -16.64 -6.16
C ALA A 320 5.79 -16.15 -7.49
N MET A 321 4.46 -16.11 -7.62
CA MET A 321 3.79 -15.56 -8.82
C MET A 321 4.11 -14.08 -9.01
N ASP A 322 4.11 -13.30 -7.92
CA ASP A 322 4.50 -11.89 -7.95
C ASP A 322 5.95 -11.71 -8.42
N SER A 323 6.88 -12.56 -7.94
CA SER A 323 8.29 -12.52 -8.35
C SER A 323 8.46 -12.77 -9.86
N VAL A 324 7.67 -13.69 -10.42
CA VAL A 324 7.68 -13.99 -11.86
C VAL A 324 7.16 -12.79 -12.66
N LEU A 325 6.05 -12.19 -12.23
CA LEU A 325 5.49 -11.03 -12.92
C LEU A 325 6.46 -9.83 -12.87
N LEU A 326 7.00 -9.51 -11.71
CA LEU A 326 7.98 -8.42 -11.56
C LEU A 326 9.19 -8.62 -12.47
N ARG A 327 9.75 -9.85 -12.51
CA ARG A 327 10.89 -10.16 -13.36
C ARG A 327 10.55 -10.07 -14.84
N GLY A 328 9.37 -10.53 -15.22
CA GLY A 328 8.88 -10.43 -16.60
C GLY A 328 8.72 -8.99 -17.08
N LEU A 329 8.19 -8.11 -16.22
CA LEU A 329 8.06 -6.67 -16.49
C LEU A 329 9.43 -5.99 -16.53
N ASP A 330 10.31 -6.26 -15.54
CA ASP A 330 11.65 -5.66 -15.44
C ASP A 330 12.54 -5.96 -16.66
N THR A 331 12.39 -7.15 -17.23
CA THR A 331 13.17 -7.58 -18.43
C THR A 331 12.50 -7.23 -19.76
N GLY A 332 11.31 -6.63 -19.75
CA GLY A 332 10.51 -6.40 -20.96
C GLY A 332 10.02 -7.70 -21.64
N ARG A 333 10.14 -8.85 -20.98
CA ARG A 333 9.68 -10.16 -21.50
C ARG A 333 8.16 -10.24 -21.51
N ILE A 334 7.52 -9.47 -20.64
CA ILE A 334 6.07 -9.26 -20.56
C ILE A 334 5.80 -7.83 -20.97
N ASP A 335 5.00 -7.64 -22.04
CA ASP A 335 4.44 -6.34 -22.38
C ASP A 335 3.34 -6.01 -21.38
N GLY A 336 3.58 -5.04 -20.50
CA GLY A 336 2.70 -4.70 -19.41
C GLY A 336 1.29 -4.29 -19.85
N PRO A 337 1.14 -3.32 -20.75
CA PRO A 337 -0.16 -2.93 -21.31
C PRO A 337 -0.96 -4.12 -21.87
N ALA A 338 -0.36 -4.92 -22.76
CA ALA A 338 -1.01 -6.09 -23.34
C ALA A 338 -1.35 -7.15 -22.29
N PHE A 339 -0.49 -7.33 -21.29
CA PHE A 339 -0.72 -8.26 -20.17
C PHE A 339 -1.95 -7.86 -19.34
N PHE A 340 -1.99 -6.64 -18.85
CA PHE A 340 -3.07 -6.19 -17.97
C PHE A 340 -4.39 -6.04 -18.72
N THR A 341 -4.41 -5.45 -19.91
CA THR A 341 -5.63 -5.36 -20.73
C THR A 341 -6.18 -6.74 -21.08
N GLY A 342 -5.31 -7.66 -21.50
CA GLY A 342 -5.69 -9.03 -21.79
C GLY A 342 -6.22 -9.80 -20.58
N LEU A 343 -5.61 -9.62 -19.41
CA LEU A 343 -6.03 -10.28 -18.19
C LEU A 343 -7.41 -9.78 -17.73
N PHE A 344 -7.63 -8.46 -17.68
CA PHE A 344 -8.91 -7.87 -17.31
C PHE A 344 -10.01 -8.10 -18.36
N ALA A 345 -9.65 -8.33 -19.61
CA ALA A 345 -10.63 -8.70 -20.63
C ALA A 345 -11.14 -10.15 -20.49
N ARG A 346 -10.28 -11.09 -20.06
CA ARG A 346 -10.54 -12.54 -20.11
C ARG A 346 -10.93 -13.15 -18.76
N VAL A 347 -10.59 -12.50 -17.64
CA VAL A 347 -10.89 -13.00 -16.30
C VAL A 347 -12.00 -12.15 -15.68
N PRO A 348 -13.02 -12.76 -15.05
CA PRO A 348 -14.03 -12.01 -14.30
C PRO A 348 -13.37 -11.11 -13.25
N CYS A 349 -13.79 -9.85 -13.20
CA CYS A 349 -13.12 -8.82 -12.40
C CYS A 349 -13.09 -9.18 -10.90
N GLU A 350 -14.20 -9.68 -10.36
CA GLU A 350 -14.26 -10.14 -8.97
C GLU A 350 -13.21 -11.22 -8.65
N ARG A 351 -13.05 -12.22 -9.55
CA ARG A 351 -12.03 -13.26 -9.37
C ARG A 351 -10.63 -12.67 -9.41
N LEU A 352 -10.39 -11.70 -10.30
CA LEU A 352 -9.09 -11.06 -10.42
C LEU A 352 -8.76 -10.24 -9.18
N LEU A 353 -9.71 -9.48 -8.66
CA LEU A 353 -9.52 -8.73 -7.41
C LEU A 353 -9.27 -9.67 -6.22
N ARG A 354 -10.00 -10.78 -6.10
CA ARG A 354 -9.73 -11.81 -5.09
C ARG A 354 -8.32 -12.40 -5.23
N PHE A 355 -7.87 -12.63 -6.48
CA PHE A 355 -6.50 -13.07 -6.77
C PHE A 355 -5.47 -12.03 -6.31
N LEU A 356 -5.69 -10.75 -6.64
CA LEU A 356 -4.81 -9.66 -6.21
C LEU A 356 -4.77 -9.49 -4.69
N ASP A 357 -5.80 -9.92 -3.97
CA ASP A 357 -5.83 -9.91 -2.50
C ASP A 357 -5.28 -11.21 -1.86
N GLY A 358 -4.88 -12.20 -2.68
CA GLY A 358 -4.39 -13.49 -2.22
C GLY A 358 -5.49 -14.40 -1.66
N ALA A 359 -6.75 -14.16 -2.03
CA ALA A 359 -7.94 -14.87 -1.55
C ALA A 359 -8.45 -15.94 -2.55
N THR A 360 -7.59 -16.41 -3.45
CA THR A 360 -7.90 -17.47 -4.42
C THR A 360 -7.20 -18.79 -4.09
N GLY A 361 -7.82 -19.90 -4.50
CA GLY A 361 -7.24 -21.21 -4.40
C GLY A 361 -6.37 -21.60 -5.61
N PRO A 362 -5.59 -22.70 -5.52
CA PRO A 362 -4.69 -23.15 -6.59
C PRO A 362 -5.36 -23.34 -7.95
N ALA A 363 -6.57 -23.90 -7.99
CA ALA A 363 -7.30 -24.13 -9.24
C ALA A 363 -7.72 -22.80 -9.92
N GLU A 364 -8.14 -21.80 -9.14
CA GLU A 364 -8.46 -20.47 -9.66
C GLU A 364 -7.19 -19.77 -10.19
N GLU A 365 -6.08 -19.87 -9.45
CA GLU A 365 -4.80 -19.29 -9.85
C GLU A 365 -4.26 -19.93 -11.13
N PHE A 366 -4.36 -21.26 -11.26
CA PHE A 366 -4.01 -21.97 -12.49
C PHE A 366 -4.86 -21.50 -13.67
N SER A 367 -6.19 -21.40 -13.47
CA SER A 367 -7.11 -20.89 -14.50
C SER A 367 -6.76 -19.46 -14.94
N ILE A 368 -6.33 -18.58 -14.00
CA ILE A 368 -5.87 -17.23 -14.32
C ILE A 368 -4.53 -17.30 -15.07
N GLY A 369 -3.61 -18.14 -14.65
CA GLY A 369 -2.30 -18.36 -15.28
C GLY A 369 -2.40 -18.73 -16.76
N LEU A 370 -3.36 -19.58 -17.11
CA LEU A 370 -3.62 -19.96 -18.53
C LEU A 370 -4.13 -18.78 -19.40
N ARG A 371 -4.51 -17.66 -18.80
CA ARG A 371 -4.95 -16.44 -19.52
C ARG A 371 -3.81 -15.42 -19.67
N THR A 372 -2.61 -15.75 -19.19
CA THR A 372 -1.40 -14.96 -19.33
C THR A 372 -0.56 -15.43 -20.54
N PRO A 373 0.50 -14.71 -20.95
CA PRO A 373 1.45 -15.19 -21.95
C PRO A 373 2.31 -16.34 -21.38
N VAL A 374 1.72 -17.55 -21.36
CA VAL A 374 2.28 -18.76 -20.70
C VAL A 374 3.75 -19.02 -21.01
N PRO A 375 4.25 -18.98 -22.29
CA PRO A 375 5.66 -19.24 -22.57
C PRO A 375 6.61 -18.26 -21.88
N ALA A 376 6.27 -16.97 -21.90
CA ALA A 376 7.05 -15.91 -21.24
C ALA A 376 7.04 -16.10 -19.71
N MET A 377 5.89 -16.44 -19.14
CA MET A 377 5.74 -16.69 -17.69
C MET A 377 6.56 -17.91 -17.26
N LEU A 378 6.49 -19.03 -17.98
CA LEU A 378 7.26 -20.25 -17.67
C LEU A 378 8.77 -20.04 -17.76
N ARG A 379 9.23 -19.36 -18.83
CA ARG A 379 10.65 -18.99 -18.96
C ARG A 379 11.12 -18.15 -17.79
N THR A 380 10.31 -17.18 -17.37
CA THR A 380 10.63 -16.31 -16.24
C THR A 380 10.59 -17.08 -14.91
N ALA A 381 9.62 -17.98 -14.73
CA ALA A 381 9.51 -18.82 -13.55
C ALA A 381 10.72 -19.74 -13.37
N ALA A 382 11.27 -20.27 -14.46
CA ALA A 382 12.49 -21.07 -14.44
C ALA A 382 13.75 -20.26 -14.12
N GLU A 383 13.80 -18.99 -14.54
CA GLU A 383 14.93 -18.09 -14.29
C GLU A 383 14.98 -17.57 -12.85
N VAL A 384 13.85 -17.14 -12.29
CA VAL A 384 13.78 -16.44 -10.99
C VAL A 384 14.51 -17.18 -9.87
N PRO A 385 14.37 -18.50 -9.66
CA PRO A 385 15.06 -19.20 -8.57
C PRO A 385 16.59 -19.16 -8.67
N LEU A 386 17.13 -19.03 -9.88
CA LEU A 386 18.56 -19.03 -10.17
C LEU A 386 19.22 -17.66 -9.94
N LEU A 387 18.43 -16.60 -9.79
CA LEU A 387 18.95 -15.26 -9.59
C LEU A 387 19.41 -15.05 -8.15
N PRO A 388 20.58 -14.40 -7.93
CA PRO A 388 21.01 -14.02 -6.60
C PRO A 388 20.14 -12.89 -6.04
N ARG A 389 19.92 -12.89 -4.71
CA ARG A 389 19.33 -11.75 -4.02
C ARG A 389 20.41 -10.70 -3.78
N ARG A 390 20.15 -9.47 -4.21
CA ARG A 390 21.10 -8.36 -4.08
C ARG A 390 20.58 -7.35 -3.05
N PRO A 391 21.45 -6.80 -2.17
CA PRO A 391 21.12 -5.65 -1.33
C PRO A 391 20.71 -4.45 -2.19
N ARG A 392 19.84 -3.60 -1.66
CA ARG A 392 19.47 -2.33 -2.28
C ARG A 392 19.50 -1.20 -1.26
N PRO A 393 19.82 0.03 -1.68
CA PRO A 393 19.64 1.19 -0.80
C PRO A 393 18.16 1.30 -0.39
N GLY A 394 17.91 1.83 0.80
CA GLY A 394 16.55 2.09 1.28
C GLY A 394 15.91 3.23 0.47
N PRO A 395 14.57 3.30 0.43
CA PRO A 395 13.82 4.28 -0.37
C PRO A 395 14.09 5.76 0.00
N HIS A 396 14.78 6.03 1.08
CA HIS A 396 15.11 7.38 1.54
C HIS A 396 16.48 7.90 1.04
N GLN A 397 17.26 7.11 0.30
CA GLN A 397 18.58 7.51 -0.18
C GLN A 397 18.60 7.98 -1.64
N GLU A 398 17.47 7.92 -2.35
CA GLU A 398 17.37 8.24 -3.78
C GLU A 398 16.39 9.40 -4.09
N ALA A 399 16.10 10.28 -3.16
CA ALA A 399 15.44 11.53 -3.53
C ALA A 399 16.44 12.43 -4.26
N PRO A 400 16.23 12.82 -5.54
CA PRO A 400 17.02 13.85 -6.14
C PRO A 400 16.89 15.12 -5.31
N ASP A 401 18.02 15.74 -5.01
CA ASP A 401 18.10 17.01 -4.28
C ASP A 401 17.53 18.12 -5.19
N ASP A 402 16.20 18.32 -5.13
CA ASP A 402 15.53 19.49 -5.70
C ASP A 402 15.66 20.67 -4.72
N ARG A 403 16.89 21.13 -4.48
CA ARG A 403 17.11 22.47 -3.97
C ARG A 403 17.33 23.42 -5.14
N PRO A 404 16.65 24.61 -5.11
CA PRO A 404 16.71 25.60 -6.16
C PRO A 404 18.12 26.19 -6.37
#